data_87e15a63fc229992fa19834ea281f7dc
#
_entry.id   87e15a63fc229992fa19834ea281f7dc
#
_cell.length_a   1.000
_cell.length_b   1.000
_cell.length_c   1.000
_cell.angle_alpha   90.00
_cell.angle_beta   90.00
_cell.angle_gamma   90.00
#
_symmetry.space_group_name_H-M   'P 1'
#
loop_
_entity.id
_entity.type
_entity.pdbx_description
1 polymer ?
#
loop_
_entity_poly.entity_id
_entity_poly.type
_entity_poly.pdbx_seq_one_letter_code
_entity_poly.pdbx_strand_id
1 'polypeptide(L)'
;SLEKYCKDSRNHDFDDAMYRYAKQFAKADEIVIAAPFWNFGLPAVLHAYLELVCTQGLTFDLNKAGEYYSLCQAKKLVLILTAGGNVPENDCAISFIRTLCKEFWKIEAVQYYYADGIDLIGADVNAKLEAVMKQYGNS
;
A
#
# COMPACT_ATOMS: atom_id res chain seq x y z
N SER A 1 -24.03 12.23 9.06
CA SER A 1 -24.32 10.82 9.34
C SER A 1 -23.66 9.95 8.28
N LEU A 2 -23.31 8.71 8.63
CA LEU A 2 -22.76 7.70 7.70
C LEU A 2 -23.63 7.49 6.46
N GLU A 3 -24.95 7.58 6.58
CA GLU A 3 -25.88 7.51 5.44
C GLU A 3 -25.71 8.65 4.44
N LYS A 4 -25.41 9.86 4.91
CA LYS A 4 -25.14 11.00 4.04
C LYS A 4 -23.81 10.80 3.31
N TYR A 5 -22.79 10.31 4.02
CA TYR A 5 -21.48 9.97 3.44
C TYR A 5 -21.60 8.87 2.37
N CYS A 6 -22.38 7.82 2.62
CA CYS A 6 -22.62 6.74 1.64
C CYS A 6 -23.50 7.16 0.46
N LYS A 7 -24.40 8.15 0.61
CA LYS A 7 -25.19 8.71 -0.51
C LYS A 7 -24.37 9.69 -1.34
N ASP A 8 -23.52 10.47 -0.69
CA ASP A 8 -22.64 11.43 -1.36
C ASP A 8 -21.53 10.69 -2.14
N SER A 9 -21.14 9.48 -1.74
CA SER A 9 -20.14 8.67 -2.47
C SER A 9 -20.56 8.25 -3.89
N ARG A 10 -21.83 8.30 -4.23
CA ARG A 10 -22.33 7.99 -5.58
C ARG A 10 -22.41 9.21 -6.52
N ASN A 11 -22.24 10.42 -6.00
CA ASN A 11 -22.32 11.68 -6.72
C ASN A 11 -21.07 12.55 -6.52
N HIS A 12 -19.90 11.93 -6.26
CA HIS A 12 -18.68 12.69 -6.09
C HIS A 12 -18.28 13.36 -7.40
N ASP A 13 -18.10 14.67 -7.32
CA ASP A 13 -17.31 15.39 -8.29
C ASP A 13 -15.84 15.02 -8.06
N PHE A 14 -15.38 14.01 -8.79
CA PHE A 14 -13.99 13.55 -8.72
C PHE A 14 -12.98 14.59 -9.24
N ASP A 15 -13.41 15.78 -9.63
CA ASP A 15 -12.49 16.87 -10.00
C ASP A 15 -11.90 17.60 -8.80
N ASP A 16 -12.39 17.33 -7.59
CA ASP A 16 -11.77 17.85 -6.35
C ASP A 16 -10.33 17.38 -6.21
N ALA A 17 -9.47 18.30 -5.75
CA ALA A 17 -8.05 18.07 -5.50
C ALA A 17 -7.78 16.93 -4.49
N MET A 18 -8.71 16.62 -3.60
CA MET A 18 -8.60 15.52 -2.64
C MET A 18 -8.47 14.15 -3.32
N TYR A 19 -9.06 13.98 -4.51
CA TYR A 19 -9.02 12.72 -5.26
C TYR A 19 -7.78 12.55 -6.15
N ARG A 20 -6.88 13.53 -6.16
CA ARG A 20 -5.66 13.47 -7.00
C ARG A 20 -4.82 12.21 -6.77
N TYR A 21 -4.71 11.77 -5.51
CA TYR A 21 -3.92 10.59 -5.15
C TYR A 21 -4.59 9.30 -5.62
N ALA A 22 -5.91 9.18 -5.46
CA ALA A 22 -6.66 8.02 -5.97
C ALA A 22 -6.59 7.94 -7.50
N LYS A 23 -6.71 9.06 -8.21
CA LYS A 23 -6.55 9.13 -9.67
C LYS A 23 -5.15 8.74 -10.12
N GLN A 24 -4.11 9.22 -9.43
CA GLN A 24 -2.72 8.87 -9.72
C GLN A 24 -2.50 7.36 -9.50
N PHE A 25 -2.96 6.85 -8.37
CA PHE A 25 -2.82 5.44 -7.99
C PHE A 25 -3.52 4.52 -9.00
N ALA A 26 -4.75 4.85 -9.40
CA ALA A 26 -5.51 4.06 -10.36
C ALA A 26 -4.85 3.95 -11.73
N LYS A 27 -4.11 4.99 -12.16
CA LYS A 27 -3.44 5.08 -13.48
C LYS A 27 -1.99 4.59 -13.47
N ALA A 28 -1.44 4.25 -12.30
CA ALA A 28 -0.08 3.76 -12.21
C ALA A 28 0.04 2.37 -12.85
N ASP A 29 1.12 2.14 -13.59
CA ASP A 29 1.43 0.82 -14.19
C ASP A 29 2.01 -0.13 -13.13
N GLU A 30 2.80 0.40 -12.20
CA GLU A 30 3.38 -0.28 -11.06
C GLU A 30 3.31 0.62 -9.82
N ILE A 31 3.11 0.03 -8.66
CA ILE A 31 3.04 0.76 -7.39
C ILE A 31 4.22 0.34 -6.53
N VAL A 32 5.01 1.33 -6.10
CA VAL A 32 6.12 1.12 -5.17
C VAL A 32 5.86 1.95 -3.91
N ILE A 33 5.81 1.27 -2.77
CA ILE A 33 5.66 1.89 -1.45
C ILE A 33 6.95 1.65 -0.68
N ALA A 34 7.67 2.71 -0.35
CA ALA A 34 8.85 2.66 0.52
C ALA A 34 8.55 3.41 1.83
N ALA A 35 8.71 2.74 2.97
CA ALA A 35 8.38 3.32 4.26
C ALA A 35 9.19 2.69 5.40
N PRO A 36 9.41 3.39 6.52
CA PRO A 36 9.89 2.77 7.73
C PRO A 36 8.81 1.88 8.35
N PHE A 37 9.23 0.82 9.00
CA PHE A 37 8.38 -0.04 9.84
C PHE A 37 8.47 0.47 11.29
N TRP A 38 7.43 1.15 11.76
CA TRP A 38 7.37 1.76 13.08
C TRP A 38 6.26 1.16 13.93
N ASN A 39 6.58 0.86 15.18
CA ASN A 39 5.60 0.36 16.16
C ASN A 39 4.82 -0.86 15.64
N PHE A 40 5.54 -1.78 15.00
CA PHE A 40 4.97 -2.99 14.38
C PHE A 40 3.94 -2.71 13.26
N GLY A 41 4.08 -1.60 12.54
CA GLY A 41 3.18 -1.24 11.46
C GLY A 41 3.74 -0.21 10.50
N LEU A 42 2.84 0.37 9.71
CA LEU A 42 3.14 1.45 8.78
C LEU A 42 3.03 2.82 9.46
N PRO A 43 3.79 3.84 9.01
CA PRO A 43 3.64 5.20 9.52
C PRO A 43 2.23 5.76 9.33
N ALA A 44 1.78 6.60 10.26
CA ALA A 44 0.45 7.22 10.20
C ALA A 44 0.20 8.00 8.90
N VAL A 45 1.23 8.66 8.35
CA VAL A 45 1.14 9.39 7.07
C VAL A 45 0.85 8.45 5.90
N LEU A 46 1.41 7.22 5.93
CA LEU A 46 1.11 6.22 4.89
C LEU A 46 -0.30 5.69 5.04
N HIS A 47 -0.78 5.45 6.25
CA HIS A 47 -2.19 5.11 6.49
C HIS A 47 -3.12 6.20 5.96
N ALA A 48 -2.85 7.48 6.25
CA ALA A 48 -3.63 8.60 5.71
C ALA A 48 -3.63 8.63 4.16
N TYR A 49 -2.48 8.36 3.54
CA TYR A 49 -2.41 8.23 2.08
C TYR A 49 -3.27 7.07 1.56
N LEU A 50 -3.19 5.90 2.21
CA LEU A 50 -3.97 4.72 1.82
C LEU A 50 -5.48 4.95 1.96
N GLU A 51 -5.92 5.68 3.01
CA GLU A 51 -7.32 6.12 3.15
C GLU A 51 -7.77 6.98 1.96
N LEU A 52 -6.91 7.90 1.50
CA LEU A 52 -7.21 8.75 0.34
C LEU A 52 -7.25 7.98 -0.98
N VAL A 53 -6.44 6.94 -1.14
CA VAL A 53 -6.43 6.14 -2.37
C VAL A 53 -7.48 5.04 -2.39
N CYS A 54 -7.96 4.57 -1.23
CA CYS A 54 -9.06 3.62 -1.15
C CYS A 54 -10.42 4.31 -1.39
N THR A 55 -10.62 4.80 -2.62
CA THR A 55 -11.81 5.56 -3.00
C THR A 55 -12.67 4.74 -3.97
N GLN A 56 -13.89 4.42 -3.54
CA GLN A 56 -14.89 3.78 -4.39
C GLN A 56 -15.22 4.64 -5.62
N GLY A 57 -15.30 4.02 -6.78
CA GLY A 57 -15.50 4.69 -8.07
C GLY A 57 -14.21 5.21 -8.70
N LEU A 58 -13.03 5.13 -8.03
CA LEU A 58 -11.73 5.53 -8.56
C LEU A 58 -10.69 4.41 -8.57
N THR A 59 -10.53 3.71 -7.47
CA THR A 59 -9.52 2.62 -7.35
C THR A 59 -10.16 1.24 -7.25
N PHE A 60 -11.39 1.17 -6.80
CA PHE A 60 -12.21 -0.03 -6.78
C PHE A 60 -13.69 0.34 -6.87
N ASP A 61 -14.56 -0.64 -7.15
CA ASP A 61 -16.00 -0.48 -7.04
C ASP A 61 -16.66 -1.83 -6.71
N LEU A 62 -17.98 -1.82 -6.56
CA LEU A 62 -18.81 -2.98 -6.24
C LEU A 62 -19.69 -3.35 -7.46
N ASN A 63 -19.72 -4.62 -7.79
CA ASN A 63 -20.66 -5.13 -8.77
C ASN A 63 -22.08 -5.29 -8.16
N LYS A 64 -23.04 -5.71 -8.96
CA LYS A 64 -24.43 -5.90 -8.52
C LYS A 64 -24.60 -6.99 -7.44
N ALA A 65 -23.65 -7.89 -7.31
CA ALA A 65 -23.61 -8.93 -6.28
C ALA A 65 -22.95 -8.47 -4.98
N GLY A 66 -22.44 -7.22 -4.92
CA GLY A 66 -21.72 -6.68 -3.77
C GLY A 66 -20.25 -7.11 -3.69
N GLU A 67 -19.67 -7.63 -4.76
CA GLU A 67 -18.28 -8.04 -4.79
C GLU A 67 -17.38 -6.90 -5.29
N TYR A 68 -16.22 -6.73 -4.67
CA TYR A 68 -15.24 -5.72 -5.08
C TYR A 68 -14.57 -6.09 -6.40
N TYR A 69 -14.43 -5.11 -7.28
CA TYR A 69 -13.58 -5.19 -8.47
C TYR A 69 -12.67 -3.97 -8.57
N SER A 70 -11.51 -4.16 -9.22
CA SER A 70 -10.49 -3.13 -9.33
C SER A 70 -10.78 -2.17 -10.49
N LEU A 71 -10.47 -0.91 -10.26
CA LEU A 71 -10.36 0.14 -11.28
C LEU A 71 -8.90 0.55 -11.50
N CYS A 72 -7.94 -0.11 -10.83
CA CYS A 72 -6.51 0.14 -10.98
C CYS A 72 -5.91 -0.57 -12.18
N GLN A 73 -4.94 0.10 -12.84
CA GLN A 73 -4.18 -0.47 -13.96
C GLN A 73 -3.04 -1.37 -13.49
N ALA A 74 -2.41 -1.02 -12.37
CA ALA A 74 -1.27 -1.75 -11.81
C ALA A 74 -1.58 -3.24 -11.60
N LYS A 75 -0.63 -4.09 -11.98
CA LYS A 75 -0.66 -5.54 -11.74
C LYS A 75 0.39 -6.00 -10.74
N LYS A 76 1.29 -5.09 -10.34
CA LYS A 76 2.37 -5.33 -9.40
C LYS A 76 2.41 -4.22 -8.35
N LEU A 77 2.62 -4.63 -7.10
CA LEU A 77 2.93 -3.72 -5.99
C LEU A 77 4.19 -4.21 -5.29
N VAL A 78 5.11 -3.28 -5.06
CA VAL A 78 6.36 -3.52 -4.32
C VAL A 78 6.31 -2.74 -3.01
N LEU A 79 6.52 -3.42 -1.90
CA LEU A 79 6.62 -2.82 -0.57
C LEU A 79 8.06 -2.97 -0.07
N ILE A 80 8.71 -1.86 0.21
CA ILE A 80 10.07 -1.79 0.74
C ILE A 80 10.01 -1.18 2.13
N LEU A 81 10.43 -1.93 3.15
CA LEU A 81 10.39 -1.49 4.54
C LEU A 81 11.78 -1.50 5.18
N THR A 82 12.05 -0.49 6.00
CA THR A 82 13.24 -0.44 6.87
C THR A 82 12.79 -0.53 8.32
N ALA A 83 13.48 -1.32 9.14
CA ALA A 83 13.17 -1.48 10.56
C ALA A 83 14.42 -1.48 11.42
N GLY A 84 14.40 -0.75 12.54
CA GLY A 84 15.49 -0.75 13.51
C GLY A 84 15.71 -2.12 14.16
N GLY A 85 14.63 -2.75 14.60
CA GLY A 85 14.62 -4.13 15.12
C GLY A 85 14.26 -5.16 14.04
N ASN A 86 14.21 -6.44 14.45
CA ASN A 86 13.74 -7.50 13.56
C ASN A 86 12.24 -7.39 13.33
N VAL A 87 11.81 -7.62 12.09
CA VAL A 87 10.41 -7.66 11.72
C VAL A 87 9.84 -9.04 12.01
N PRO A 88 8.70 -9.16 12.73
CA PRO A 88 8.07 -10.45 12.99
C PRO A 88 7.57 -11.11 11.69
N GLU A 89 7.57 -12.45 11.65
CA GLU A 89 7.07 -13.21 10.48
C GLU A 89 5.62 -12.89 10.12
N ASN A 90 4.78 -12.61 11.11
CA ASN A 90 3.36 -12.28 10.96
C ASN A 90 3.11 -10.80 11.23
N ASP A 91 3.82 -9.92 10.53
CA ASP A 91 3.64 -8.49 10.71
C ASP A 91 2.32 -7.96 10.13
N CYS A 92 1.79 -6.93 10.78
CA CYS A 92 0.52 -6.31 10.39
C CYS A 92 0.65 -5.46 9.11
N ALA A 93 1.83 -4.93 8.81
CA ALA A 93 2.03 -4.02 7.68
C ALA A 93 1.86 -4.75 6.34
N ILE A 94 2.53 -5.91 6.15
CA ILE A 94 2.37 -6.73 4.95
C ILE A 94 0.94 -7.27 4.86
N SER A 95 0.40 -7.79 5.96
CA SER A 95 -0.95 -8.35 5.98
C SER A 95 -1.99 -7.32 5.56
N PHE A 96 -1.86 -6.07 6.03
CA PHE A 96 -2.74 -4.96 5.66
C PHE A 96 -2.66 -4.64 4.17
N ILE A 97 -1.45 -4.41 3.63
CA ILE A 97 -1.24 -4.09 2.21
C ILE A 97 -1.72 -5.25 1.31
N ARG A 98 -1.41 -6.51 1.68
CA ARG A 98 -1.89 -7.68 0.94
C ARG A 98 -3.42 -7.76 0.90
N THR A 99 -4.08 -7.42 1.99
CA THR A 99 -5.55 -7.41 2.05
C THR A 99 -6.11 -6.36 1.11
N LEU A 100 -5.58 -5.13 1.10
CA LEU A 100 -6.00 -4.09 0.15
C LEU A 100 -5.78 -4.53 -1.31
N CYS A 101 -4.60 -5.09 -1.60
CA CYS A 101 -4.28 -5.60 -2.93
C CYS A 101 -5.27 -6.69 -3.38
N LYS A 102 -5.55 -7.64 -2.50
CA LYS A 102 -6.45 -8.77 -2.80
C LYS A 102 -7.90 -8.33 -2.96
N GLU A 103 -8.39 -7.54 -2.00
CA GLU A 103 -9.83 -7.25 -1.92
C GLU A 103 -10.23 -6.07 -2.82
N PHE A 104 -9.50 -4.96 -2.82
CA PHE A 104 -9.88 -3.76 -3.54
C PHE A 104 -9.22 -3.66 -4.92
N TRP A 105 -7.89 -3.77 -4.98
CA TRP A 105 -7.14 -3.45 -6.20
C TRP A 105 -6.92 -4.64 -7.12
N LYS A 106 -7.18 -5.88 -6.64
CA LYS A 106 -6.98 -7.14 -7.37
C LYS A 106 -5.56 -7.25 -7.97
N ILE A 107 -4.56 -6.81 -7.19
CA ILE A 107 -3.13 -6.91 -7.52
C ILE A 107 -2.61 -8.22 -6.92
N GLU A 108 -2.28 -9.19 -7.78
CA GLU A 108 -1.80 -10.51 -7.36
C GLU A 108 -0.30 -10.53 -7.11
N ALA A 109 0.48 -9.78 -7.89
CA ALA A 109 1.92 -9.71 -7.76
C ALA A 109 2.32 -8.69 -6.68
N VAL A 110 2.36 -9.14 -5.42
CA VAL A 110 2.83 -8.33 -4.28
C VAL A 110 4.20 -8.83 -3.86
N GLN A 111 5.21 -7.99 -4.03
CA GLN A 111 6.59 -8.24 -3.59
C GLN A 111 6.89 -7.37 -2.37
N TYR A 112 7.68 -7.88 -1.44
CA TYR A 112 8.08 -7.12 -0.26
C TYR A 112 9.53 -7.40 0.10
N TYR A 113 10.21 -6.36 0.53
CA TYR A 113 11.62 -6.37 0.90
C TYR A 113 11.80 -5.66 2.24
N TYR A 114 12.57 -6.27 3.12
CA TYR A 114 12.92 -5.70 4.40
C TYR A 114 14.42 -5.46 4.52
N ALA A 115 14.80 -4.25 4.98
CA ALA A 115 16.06 -3.98 5.60
C ALA A 115 15.82 -3.83 7.10
N ASP A 116 15.79 -4.94 7.83
CA ASP A 116 15.50 -4.97 9.26
C ASP A 116 16.75 -5.15 10.15
N GLY A 117 16.58 -4.95 11.45
CA GLY A 117 17.67 -5.01 12.43
C GLY A 117 18.78 -4.00 12.17
N ILE A 118 18.45 -2.83 11.57
CA ILE A 118 19.46 -1.82 11.23
C ILE A 118 20.00 -1.06 12.45
N ASP A 119 19.26 -1.04 13.56
CA ASP A 119 19.69 -0.40 14.83
C ASP A 119 20.28 -1.39 15.83
N LEU A 120 20.43 -2.67 15.46
CA LEU A 120 21.03 -3.67 16.34
C LEU A 120 22.54 -3.43 16.50
N ILE A 121 23.06 -3.69 17.69
CA ILE A 121 24.49 -3.52 17.98
C ILE A 121 25.31 -4.41 17.03
N GLY A 122 26.25 -3.80 16.30
CA GLY A 122 27.10 -4.48 15.33
C GLY A 122 26.48 -4.70 13.96
N ALA A 123 25.29 -4.12 13.69
CA ALA A 123 24.68 -4.20 12.36
C ALA A 123 25.49 -3.40 11.33
N ASP A 124 25.78 -4.02 10.19
CA ASP A 124 26.26 -3.32 9.00
C ASP A 124 25.07 -2.85 8.18
N VAL A 125 24.65 -1.60 8.43
CA VAL A 125 23.47 -0.98 7.78
C VAL A 125 23.64 -0.93 6.27
N ASN A 126 24.84 -0.58 5.79
CA ASN A 126 25.08 -0.48 4.34
C ASN A 126 24.94 -1.84 3.67
N ALA A 127 25.53 -2.88 4.25
CA ALA A 127 25.39 -4.25 3.70
C ALA A 127 23.92 -4.72 3.68
N LYS A 128 23.12 -4.38 4.71
CA LYS A 128 21.69 -4.71 4.74
C LYS A 128 20.90 -3.99 3.66
N LEU A 129 21.14 -2.70 3.47
CA LEU A 129 20.50 -1.91 2.41
C LEU A 129 20.91 -2.38 1.02
N GLU A 130 22.18 -2.64 0.78
CA GLU A 130 22.68 -3.19 -0.48
C GLU A 130 22.06 -4.55 -0.81
N ALA A 131 21.88 -5.42 0.18
CA ALA A 131 21.24 -6.71 0.00
C ALA A 131 19.79 -6.56 -0.50
N VAL A 132 19.02 -5.62 0.08
CA VAL A 132 17.64 -5.32 -0.35
C VAL A 132 17.61 -4.73 -1.75
N MET A 133 18.51 -3.79 -2.06
CA MET A 133 18.61 -3.19 -3.39
C MET A 133 18.95 -4.25 -4.45
N LYS A 134 19.83 -5.19 -4.14
CA LYS A 134 20.19 -6.30 -5.03
C LYS A 134 19.01 -7.26 -5.26
N GLN A 135 18.23 -7.56 -4.21
CA GLN A 135 17.05 -8.39 -4.35
C GLN A 135 15.99 -7.72 -5.25
N TYR A 136 15.77 -6.42 -5.05
CA TYR A 136 14.84 -5.63 -5.86
C TYR A 136 15.30 -5.55 -7.34
N GLY A 137 16.57 -5.33 -7.59
CA GLY A 137 17.12 -5.21 -8.94
C GLY A 137 17.17 -6.52 -9.74
N ASN A 138 17.01 -7.68 -9.07
CA ASN A 138 16.99 -9.01 -9.69
C ASN A 138 15.56 -9.58 -9.83
N SER A 139 14.52 -8.82 -9.47
CA SER A 139 13.09 -9.22 -9.51
C SER A 139 12.31 -8.59 -10.74
#